data_5c28d64312211ed035eab53b7f806d20
#
_entry.id   5c28d64312211ed035eab53b7f806d20
#
_cell.length_a   1.000
_cell.length_b   1.000
_cell.length_c   1.000
_cell.angle_alpha   90.00
_cell.angle_beta   90.00
_cell.angle_gamma   90.00
#
_symmetry.space_group_name_H-M   'P 1'
#
loop_
_entity.id
_entity.type
_entity.pdbx_description
1 polymer ?
#
loop_
_entity_poly.entity_id
_entity_poly.type
_entity_poly.pdbx_seq_one_letter_code
_entity_poly.pdbx_strand_id
1 'polypeptide(L)'
;MSFPMSAKESVFQFPSGGWFWIDTHAQRERDALTAELKASLAREDALLREKSNLLQRQDMLAQEFEHRLVNSLQIIVSLLSLQSRAAGPEAAGQLMVAANRVASLGRVHRGLHLLDHQESVEFKQYLENLCEDLSGLLFQGEAAPTIMVEGAKTEIPTVFAIPLGFIVNELITNSAKYAKSNITVRLETTPTFGHSLSVLDDGPGLPAGFDPSASKGLGMKIIGSLLKQIDGELKITSGENGHGARFAVTFRSPVLETNRI
;
A
#
# COMPACT_ATOMS: atom_id res chain seq x y z
N MET A 1 44.19 -8.76 -71.20
CA MET A 1 44.10 -9.11 -69.81
C MET A 1 42.60 -9.23 -69.45
N SER A 2 42.12 -10.49 -69.39
CA SER A 2 40.71 -10.76 -69.03
C SER A 2 40.56 -10.79 -67.52
N PHE A 3 39.75 -9.91 -66.98
CA PHE A 3 39.33 -10.01 -65.61
C PHE A 3 38.20 -11.05 -65.49
N PRO A 4 38.19 -11.93 -64.49
CA PRO A 4 37.12 -12.87 -64.31
C PRO A 4 35.91 -12.10 -63.80
N MET A 5 34.84 -12.01 -64.57
CA MET A 5 33.53 -11.51 -64.12
C MET A 5 32.95 -12.49 -63.10
N SER A 6 32.81 -12.04 -61.86
CA SER A 6 32.05 -12.71 -60.79
C SER A 6 30.57 -12.66 -61.18
N ALA A 7 29.94 -13.82 -61.28
CA ALA A 7 28.59 -14.05 -61.82
C ALA A 7 27.40 -13.57 -61.03
N LYS A 8 27.34 -12.32 -60.57
CA LYS A 8 26.19 -11.83 -59.76
C LYS A 8 25.82 -10.38 -60.01
N GLU A 9 26.26 -9.74 -61.08
CA GLU A 9 25.91 -8.35 -61.37
C GLU A 9 24.95 -8.30 -62.57
N SER A 10 23.75 -7.74 -62.37
CA SER A 10 22.81 -7.48 -63.47
C SER A 10 23.06 -6.10 -64.03
N VAL A 11 23.43 -6.05 -65.29
CA VAL A 11 23.70 -4.81 -66.02
C VAL A 11 22.48 -4.44 -66.85
N PHE A 12 21.97 -3.24 -66.68
CA PHE A 12 20.91 -2.69 -67.55
C PHE A 12 21.44 -1.51 -68.35
N GLN A 13 21.16 -1.56 -69.68
CA GLN A 13 21.53 -0.51 -70.62
C GLN A 13 20.31 0.40 -70.87
N PHE A 14 20.48 1.70 -70.66
CA PHE A 14 19.45 2.65 -71.04
C PHE A 14 19.52 3.03 -72.52
N PRO A 15 18.39 3.39 -73.17
CA PRO A 15 18.34 3.81 -74.57
C PRO A 15 19.22 5.04 -74.86
N SER A 16 19.63 5.79 -73.84
CA SER A 16 20.54 6.94 -73.95
C SER A 16 22.03 6.57 -73.84
N GLY A 17 22.43 5.29 -73.84
CA GLY A 17 23.80 4.83 -73.83
C GLY A 17 24.47 4.78 -72.41
N GLY A 18 23.75 5.00 -71.33
CA GLY A 18 24.28 4.86 -69.97
C GLY A 18 24.19 3.42 -69.46
N TRP A 19 25.17 3.02 -68.66
CA TRP A 19 25.20 1.74 -67.98
C TRP A 19 24.92 1.98 -66.47
N PHE A 20 24.01 1.18 -65.87
CA PHE A 20 23.74 1.21 -64.44
C PHE A 20 24.03 -0.16 -63.83
N TRP A 21 24.90 -0.19 -62.82
CA TRP A 21 25.25 -1.38 -62.08
C TRP A 21 24.35 -1.51 -60.85
N ILE A 22 23.60 -2.59 -60.75
CA ILE A 22 22.82 -2.90 -59.53
C ILE A 22 23.56 -4.00 -58.79
N ASP A 23 24.02 -3.71 -57.60
CA ASP A 23 24.52 -4.72 -56.68
C ASP A 23 23.34 -5.56 -56.14
N THR A 24 23.04 -6.64 -56.85
CA THR A 24 21.95 -7.56 -56.50
C THR A 24 22.22 -8.31 -55.18
N HIS A 25 23.49 -8.44 -54.78
CA HIS A 25 23.84 -9.05 -53.50
C HIS A 25 23.48 -8.13 -52.32
N ALA A 26 23.90 -6.89 -52.34
CA ALA A 26 23.57 -5.90 -51.32
C ALA A 26 22.07 -5.66 -51.23
N GLN A 27 21.34 -5.74 -52.35
CA GLN A 27 19.89 -5.63 -52.35
C GLN A 27 19.23 -6.81 -51.60
N ARG A 28 19.66 -8.05 -51.91
CA ARG A 28 19.16 -9.26 -51.24
C ARG A 28 19.46 -9.26 -49.73
N GLU A 29 20.66 -8.83 -49.34
CA GLU A 29 21.01 -8.68 -47.93
C GLU A 29 20.10 -7.66 -47.19
N ARG A 30 19.86 -6.50 -47.80
CA ARG A 30 18.93 -5.49 -47.25
C ARG A 30 17.52 -6.03 -47.15
N ASP A 31 17.03 -6.74 -48.14
CA ASP A 31 15.68 -7.33 -48.13
C ASP A 31 15.57 -8.41 -47.04
N ALA A 32 16.60 -9.24 -46.87
CA ALA A 32 16.67 -10.26 -45.84
C ALA A 32 16.68 -9.63 -44.42
N LEU A 33 17.54 -8.64 -44.20
CA LEU A 33 17.62 -7.91 -42.94
C LEU A 33 16.29 -7.17 -42.60
N THR A 34 15.67 -6.59 -43.65
CA THR A 34 14.35 -5.91 -43.46
C THR A 34 13.26 -6.91 -43.09
N ALA A 35 13.27 -8.10 -43.69
CA ALA A 35 12.33 -9.17 -43.36
C ALA A 35 12.54 -9.69 -41.93
N GLU A 36 13.79 -9.88 -41.51
CA GLU A 36 14.15 -10.31 -40.16
C GLU A 36 13.75 -9.26 -39.11
N LEU A 37 14.03 -7.97 -39.38
CA LEU A 37 13.61 -6.86 -38.50
C LEU A 37 12.09 -6.81 -38.37
N LYS A 38 11.34 -6.91 -39.47
CA LYS A 38 9.88 -6.95 -39.43
C LYS A 38 9.36 -8.13 -38.63
N ALA A 39 9.98 -9.31 -38.79
CA ALA A 39 9.60 -10.50 -38.02
C ALA A 39 9.92 -10.34 -36.50
N SER A 40 11.02 -9.66 -36.16
CA SER A 40 11.38 -9.34 -34.78
C SER A 40 10.40 -8.35 -34.15
N LEU A 41 10.09 -7.27 -34.87
CA LEU A 41 9.09 -6.27 -34.39
C LEU A 41 7.71 -6.91 -34.21
N ALA A 42 7.27 -7.77 -35.11
CA ALA A 42 5.99 -8.47 -34.97
C ALA A 42 5.96 -9.39 -33.74
N ARG A 43 7.09 -10.04 -33.41
CA ARG A 43 7.21 -10.86 -32.20
C ARG A 43 7.18 -9.99 -30.94
N GLU A 44 7.89 -8.86 -30.95
CA GLU A 44 7.87 -7.91 -29.83
C GLU A 44 6.47 -7.36 -29.58
N ASP A 45 5.75 -6.93 -30.63
CA ASP A 45 4.36 -6.49 -30.53
C ASP A 45 3.45 -7.58 -29.96
N ALA A 46 3.63 -8.83 -30.37
CA ALA A 46 2.85 -9.95 -29.83
C ALA A 46 3.11 -10.16 -28.33
N LEU A 47 4.38 -10.12 -27.92
CA LEU A 47 4.76 -10.24 -26.50
C LEU A 47 4.25 -9.08 -25.66
N LEU A 48 4.28 -7.85 -26.18
CA LEU A 48 3.73 -6.68 -25.49
C LEU A 48 2.21 -6.79 -25.28
N ARG A 49 1.48 -7.28 -26.29
CA ARG A 49 0.04 -7.54 -26.18
C ARG A 49 -0.26 -8.65 -25.17
N GLU A 50 0.49 -9.73 -25.21
CA GLU A 50 0.33 -10.82 -24.21
C GLU A 50 0.62 -10.33 -22.80
N LYS A 51 1.71 -9.58 -22.60
CA LYS A 51 2.04 -8.95 -21.31
C LYS A 51 0.91 -8.04 -20.82
N SER A 52 0.37 -7.19 -21.70
CA SER A 52 -0.76 -6.30 -21.36
C SER A 52 -2.01 -7.09 -20.93
N ASN A 53 -2.34 -8.16 -21.66
CA ASN A 53 -3.47 -9.02 -21.30
C ASN A 53 -3.26 -9.74 -19.96
N LEU A 54 -2.03 -10.20 -19.67
CA LEU A 54 -1.70 -10.83 -18.39
C LEU A 54 -1.82 -9.85 -17.23
N LEU A 55 -1.33 -8.62 -17.38
CA LEU A 55 -1.48 -7.56 -16.38
C LEU A 55 -2.94 -7.24 -16.12
N GLN A 56 -3.76 -7.03 -17.16
CA GLN A 56 -5.20 -6.79 -16.98
C GLN A 56 -5.90 -7.95 -16.28
N ARG A 57 -5.52 -9.19 -16.58
CA ARG A 57 -6.07 -10.36 -15.91
C ARG A 57 -5.66 -10.45 -14.45
N GLN A 58 -4.41 -10.10 -14.15
CA GLN A 58 -3.91 -10.01 -12.78
C GLN A 58 -4.70 -8.96 -11.98
N ASP A 59 -4.92 -7.78 -12.55
CA ASP A 59 -5.68 -6.69 -11.92
C ASP A 59 -7.13 -7.11 -11.61
N MET A 60 -7.80 -7.74 -12.58
CA MET A 60 -9.16 -8.24 -12.35
C MET A 60 -9.23 -9.30 -11.25
N LEU A 61 -8.25 -10.22 -11.22
CA LEU A 61 -8.20 -11.26 -10.17
C LEU A 61 -7.91 -10.66 -8.79
N ALA A 62 -7.05 -9.66 -8.71
CA ALA A 62 -6.77 -8.93 -7.49
C ALA A 62 -8.03 -8.24 -6.96
N GLN A 63 -8.76 -7.49 -7.81
CA GLN A 63 -10.03 -6.85 -7.43
C GLN A 63 -11.08 -7.87 -6.96
N GLU A 64 -11.25 -8.99 -7.68
CA GLU A 64 -12.20 -10.03 -7.29
C GLU A 64 -11.83 -10.66 -5.93
N PHE A 65 -10.54 -10.96 -5.73
CA PHE A 65 -10.05 -11.49 -4.46
C PHE A 65 -10.39 -10.57 -3.29
N GLU A 66 -10.22 -9.27 -3.47
CA GLU A 66 -10.54 -8.28 -2.45
C GLU A 66 -12.01 -8.14 -2.14
N HIS A 67 -12.84 -8.04 -3.18
CA HIS A 67 -14.28 -8.04 -2.97
C HIS A 67 -14.71 -9.25 -2.15
N ARG A 68 -14.15 -10.42 -2.45
CA ARG A 68 -14.42 -11.65 -1.70
C ARG A 68 -13.87 -11.59 -0.27
N LEU A 69 -12.68 -11.03 -0.07
CA LEU A 69 -12.09 -10.89 1.26
C LEU A 69 -12.94 -9.96 2.13
N VAL A 70 -13.29 -8.76 1.63
CA VAL A 70 -14.13 -7.81 2.37
C VAL A 70 -15.50 -8.40 2.69
N ASN A 71 -16.14 -9.08 1.73
CA ASN A 71 -17.40 -9.76 1.96
C ASN A 71 -17.29 -10.86 3.02
N SER A 72 -16.21 -11.65 3.00
CA SER A 72 -15.96 -12.68 4.01
C SER A 72 -15.78 -12.08 5.40
N LEU A 73 -15.03 -10.98 5.52
CA LEU A 73 -14.88 -10.25 6.77
C LEU A 73 -16.22 -9.70 7.28
N GLN A 74 -17.08 -9.17 6.40
CA GLN A 74 -18.43 -8.72 6.78
C GLN A 74 -19.31 -9.84 7.32
N ILE A 75 -19.23 -11.04 6.72
CA ILE A 75 -19.93 -12.23 7.22
C ILE A 75 -19.45 -12.58 8.64
N ILE A 76 -18.13 -12.55 8.88
CA ILE A 76 -17.56 -12.83 10.21
C ILE A 76 -18.04 -11.78 11.22
N VAL A 77 -18.04 -10.49 10.87
CA VAL A 77 -18.55 -9.42 11.72
C VAL A 77 -20.02 -9.66 12.07
N SER A 78 -20.83 -10.03 11.08
CA SER A 78 -22.26 -10.30 11.27
C SER A 78 -22.49 -11.51 12.20
N LEU A 79 -21.72 -12.57 12.04
CA LEU A 79 -21.78 -13.76 12.91
C LEU A 79 -21.38 -13.44 14.35
N LEU A 80 -20.28 -12.69 14.56
CA LEU A 80 -19.84 -12.27 15.88
C LEU A 80 -20.87 -11.37 16.55
N SER A 81 -21.48 -10.44 15.80
CA SER A 81 -22.54 -9.56 16.28
C SER A 81 -23.81 -10.33 16.63
N LEU A 82 -24.16 -11.36 15.87
CA LEU A 82 -25.30 -12.22 16.17
C LEU A 82 -25.04 -13.04 17.45
N GLN A 83 -23.85 -13.62 17.57
CA GLN A 83 -23.47 -14.37 18.78
C GLN A 83 -23.44 -13.49 20.03
N SER A 84 -23.00 -12.22 19.89
CA SER A 84 -22.96 -11.30 21.02
C SER A 84 -24.37 -11.00 21.58
N ARG A 85 -25.41 -10.97 20.74
CA ARG A 85 -26.80 -10.76 21.18
C ARG A 85 -27.35 -11.93 21.98
N ALA A 86 -26.84 -13.13 21.75
CA ALA A 86 -27.28 -14.35 22.45
C ALA A 86 -26.42 -14.67 23.68
N ALA A 87 -25.31 -13.98 23.88
CA ALA A 87 -24.34 -14.25 24.93
C ALA A 87 -24.65 -13.44 26.21
N GLY A 88 -24.12 -13.90 27.34
CA GLY A 88 -24.14 -13.12 28.56
C GLY A 88 -23.29 -11.84 28.46
N PRO A 89 -23.49 -10.82 29.33
CA PRO A 89 -22.94 -9.47 29.18
C PRO A 89 -21.42 -9.43 28.96
N GLU A 90 -20.65 -10.23 29.67
CA GLU A 90 -19.18 -10.28 29.55
C GLU A 90 -18.75 -10.86 28.21
N ALA A 91 -19.31 -12.00 27.80
CA ALA A 91 -19.02 -12.63 26.52
C ALA A 91 -19.52 -11.76 25.36
N ALA A 92 -20.66 -11.09 25.49
CA ALA A 92 -21.18 -10.14 24.50
C ALA A 92 -20.20 -9.00 24.25
N GLY A 93 -19.62 -8.43 25.31
CA GLY A 93 -18.60 -7.39 25.21
C GLY A 93 -17.34 -7.87 24.47
N GLN A 94 -16.85 -9.07 24.78
CA GLN A 94 -15.68 -9.65 24.13
C GLN A 94 -15.94 -9.94 22.64
N LEU A 95 -17.10 -10.48 22.30
CA LEU A 95 -17.51 -10.75 20.92
C LEU A 95 -17.64 -9.46 20.10
N MET A 96 -18.19 -8.40 20.69
CA MET A 96 -18.30 -7.09 20.03
C MET A 96 -16.92 -6.46 19.78
N VAL A 97 -15.99 -6.56 20.73
CA VAL A 97 -14.59 -6.14 20.53
C VAL A 97 -13.94 -6.92 19.39
N ALA A 98 -14.17 -8.23 19.30
CA ALA A 98 -13.67 -9.04 18.19
C ALA A 98 -14.30 -8.64 16.84
N ALA A 99 -15.62 -8.40 16.80
CA ALA A 99 -16.33 -7.93 15.60
C ALA A 99 -15.77 -6.61 15.11
N ASN A 100 -15.56 -5.64 15.99
CA ASN A 100 -14.98 -4.33 15.65
C ASN A 100 -13.57 -4.45 15.09
N ARG A 101 -12.75 -5.38 15.59
CA ARG A 101 -11.40 -5.64 15.04
C ARG A 101 -11.44 -6.23 13.65
N VAL A 102 -12.31 -7.21 13.43
CA VAL A 102 -12.48 -7.79 12.08
C VAL A 102 -12.98 -6.72 11.10
N ALA A 103 -13.90 -5.88 11.52
CA ALA A 103 -14.37 -4.73 10.71
C ALA A 103 -13.24 -3.76 10.39
N SER A 104 -12.34 -3.49 11.34
CA SER A 104 -11.15 -2.65 11.15
C SER A 104 -10.19 -3.23 10.13
N LEU A 105 -9.99 -4.56 10.14
CA LEU A 105 -9.19 -5.25 9.15
C LEU A 105 -9.69 -4.98 7.73
N GLY A 106 -11.01 -5.10 7.53
CA GLY A 106 -11.63 -4.81 6.24
C GLY A 106 -11.48 -3.36 5.79
N ARG A 107 -11.47 -2.39 6.71
CA ARG A 107 -11.27 -0.96 6.40
C ARG A 107 -9.83 -0.64 5.99
N VAL A 108 -8.87 -1.06 6.81
CA VAL A 108 -7.43 -0.89 6.50
C VAL A 108 -7.11 -1.51 5.15
N HIS A 109 -7.59 -2.73 4.90
CA HIS A 109 -7.38 -3.41 3.64
C HIS A 109 -7.97 -2.63 2.46
N ARG A 110 -9.21 -2.14 2.57
CA ARG A 110 -9.88 -1.35 1.53
C ARG A 110 -9.18 -0.03 1.24
N GLY A 111 -8.74 0.68 2.28
CA GLY A 111 -8.02 1.95 2.12
C GLY A 111 -6.67 1.81 1.42
N LEU A 112 -6.03 0.65 1.55
CA LEU A 112 -4.73 0.37 0.95
C LEU A 112 -4.83 -0.20 -0.46
N HIS A 113 -5.94 -0.85 -0.80
CA HIS A 113 -6.11 -1.46 -2.11
C HIS A 113 -6.34 -0.46 -3.24
N LEU A 114 -6.89 0.70 -2.96
CA LEU A 114 -6.88 1.82 -3.91
C LEU A 114 -5.44 2.21 -4.35
N LEU A 115 -4.43 1.62 -3.69
CA LEU A 115 -3.01 1.88 -3.84
C LEU A 115 -2.21 0.64 -4.30
N ASP A 116 -2.87 -0.47 -4.60
CA ASP A 116 -2.27 -1.83 -4.77
C ASP A 116 -1.30 -1.99 -5.97
N HIS A 117 -1.20 -0.97 -6.83
CA HIS A 117 -0.20 -0.92 -7.89
C HIS A 117 0.92 0.09 -7.61
N GLN A 118 0.94 0.71 -6.43
CA GLN A 118 1.96 1.67 -6.03
C GLN A 118 2.90 1.02 -5.02
N GLU A 119 4.19 1.09 -5.31
CA GLU A 119 5.24 0.65 -4.37
C GLU A 119 5.20 1.46 -3.06
N SER A 120 4.64 2.68 -3.12
CA SER A 120 4.47 3.60 -1.98
C SER A 120 3.12 4.30 -1.99
N VAL A 121 2.76 4.84 -0.84
CA VAL A 121 1.54 5.61 -0.63
C VAL A 121 1.86 6.96 0.00
N GLU A 122 1.12 8.01 -0.37
CA GLU A 122 1.12 9.26 0.39
C GLU A 122 0.42 8.99 1.74
N PHE A 123 1.23 8.71 2.76
CA PHE A 123 0.76 8.09 3.99
C PHE A 123 -0.08 9.04 4.85
N LYS A 124 0.14 10.36 4.76
CA LYS A 124 -0.69 11.33 5.47
C LYS A 124 -2.13 11.29 4.96
N GLN A 125 -2.34 11.32 3.64
CA GLN A 125 -3.68 11.22 3.04
C GLN A 125 -4.37 9.91 3.39
N TYR A 126 -3.61 8.80 3.39
CA TYR A 126 -4.11 7.51 3.84
C TYR A 126 -4.60 7.55 5.30
N LEU A 127 -3.82 8.17 6.21
CA LEU A 127 -4.19 8.33 7.62
C LEU A 127 -5.43 9.22 7.77
N GLU A 128 -5.55 10.30 7.00
CA GLU A 128 -6.72 11.19 7.02
C GLU A 128 -8.00 10.41 6.67
N ASN A 129 -7.97 9.65 5.58
CA ASN A 129 -9.10 8.81 5.16
C ASN A 129 -9.46 7.74 6.22
N LEU A 130 -8.45 7.07 6.77
CA LEU A 130 -8.63 6.08 7.83
C LEU A 130 -9.26 6.70 9.10
N CYS A 131 -8.80 7.88 9.50
CA CYS A 131 -9.31 8.59 10.68
C CYS A 131 -10.74 9.11 10.47
N GLU A 132 -11.10 9.55 9.27
CA GLU A 132 -12.46 9.95 8.92
C GLU A 132 -13.43 8.77 9.05
N ASP A 133 -13.07 7.62 8.47
CA ASP A 133 -13.84 6.37 8.58
C ASP A 133 -14.03 5.93 10.04
N LEU A 134 -12.96 6.03 10.84
CA LEU A 134 -13.00 5.66 12.26
C LEU A 134 -13.86 6.64 13.08
N SER A 135 -13.77 7.93 12.80
CA SER A 135 -14.58 8.96 13.48
C SER A 135 -16.07 8.69 13.31
N GLY A 136 -16.51 8.43 12.08
CA GLY A 136 -17.91 8.13 11.80
C GLY A 136 -18.46 6.88 12.48
N LEU A 137 -17.58 5.95 12.87
CA LEU A 137 -17.98 4.68 13.51
C LEU A 137 -17.88 4.69 15.02
N LEU A 138 -16.84 5.30 15.57
CA LEU A 138 -16.56 5.29 16.99
C LEU A 138 -17.34 6.35 17.74
N PHE A 139 -17.67 7.45 17.07
CA PHE A 139 -18.22 8.62 17.69
C PHE A 139 -19.57 8.99 17.08
N GLN A 140 -20.60 8.99 17.91
CA GLN A 140 -21.95 9.42 17.55
C GLN A 140 -22.42 10.45 18.56
N GLY A 141 -22.83 11.63 18.11
CA GLY A 141 -23.34 12.73 18.92
C GLY A 141 -22.46 13.97 18.95
N GLU A 142 -23.00 15.07 19.49
CA GLU A 142 -22.37 16.41 19.47
C GLU A 142 -21.11 16.52 20.36
N ALA A 143 -20.90 15.62 21.31
CA ALA A 143 -19.75 15.60 22.23
C ALA A 143 -18.67 14.58 21.81
N ALA A 144 -18.70 14.12 20.57
CA ALA A 144 -17.76 13.13 20.07
C ALA A 144 -16.32 13.71 19.99
N PRO A 145 -15.29 12.95 20.41
CA PRO A 145 -13.90 13.34 20.22
C PRO A 145 -13.58 13.56 18.74
N THR A 146 -12.76 14.58 18.47
CA THR A 146 -12.26 14.85 17.12
C THR A 146 -10.95 14.13 16.89
N ILE A 147 -10.80 13.48 15.75
CA ILE A 147 -9.52 12.89 15.33
C ILE A 147 -8.86 13.84 14.34
N MET A 148 -7.64 14.28 14.64
CA MET A 148 -6.83 15.15 13.78
C MET A 148 -5.59 14.42 13.30
N VAL A 149 -5.19 14.64 12.04
CA VAL A 149 -3.96 14.11 11.47
C VAL A 149 -2.99 15.26 11.20
N GLU A 150 -1.81 15.18 11.81
CA GLU A 150 -0.75 16.17 11.69
C GLU A 150 0.49 15.56 11.04
N GLY A 151 1.27 16.39 10.35
CA GLY A 151 2.54 16.00 9.74
C GLY A 151 2.65 16.45 8.29
N ALA A 152 3.83 16.24 7.72
CA ALA A 152 4.10 16.52 6.31
C ALA A 152 3.63 15.35 5.43
N LYS A 153 3.38 15.63 4.16
CA LYS A 153 3.19 14.61 3.14
C LYS A 153 4.44 13.73 3.06
N THR A 154 4.26 12.45 3.18
CA THR A 154 5.36 11.50 3.26
C THR A 154 4.99 10.23 2.50
N GLU A 155 5.84 9.84 1.57
CA GLU A 155 5.72 8.58 0.85
C GLU A 155 6.25 7.43 1.73
N ILE A 156 5.43 6.43 1.98
CA ILE A 156 5.77 5.23 2.75
C ILE A 156 5.52 4.01 1.86
N PRO A 157 6.48 3.05 1.78
CA PRO A 157 6.23 1.80 1.07
C PRO A 157 5.00 1.06 1.59
N THR A 158 4.19 0.51 0.69
CA THR A 158 2.91 -0.15 1.03
C THR A 158 3.09 -1.27 2.07
N VAL A 159 4.23 -1.96 2.05
CA VAL A 159 4.58 -3.01 3.03
C VAL A 159 4.65 -2.49 4.47
N PHE A 160 4.96 -1.21 4.68
CA PHE A 160 4.92 -0.54 5.98
C PHE A 160 3.55 0.09 6.26
N ALA A 161 2.89 0.63 5.25
CA ALA A 161 1.62 1.32 5.40
C ALA A 161 0.53 0.41 5.97
N ILE A 162 0.49 -0.87 5.56
CA ILE A 162 -0.48 -1.86 6.04
C ILE A 162 -0.35 -2.09 7.56
N PRO A 163 0.80 -2.52 8.09
CA PRO A 163 0.98 -2.70 9.53
C PRO A 163 0.74 -1.42 10.33
N LEU A 164 1.21 -0.27 9.83
CA LEU A 164 1.02 1.03 10.49
C LEU A 164 -0.45 1.44 10.55
N GLY A 165 -1.22 1.21 9.50
CA GLY A 165 -2.67 1.46 9.49
C GLY A 165 -3.41 0.65 10.56
N PHE A 166 -3.04 -0.63 10.74
CA PHE A 166 -3.58 -1.46 11.82
C PHE A 166 -3.19 -0.95 13.19
N ILE A 167 -1.92 -0.56 13.38
CA ILE A 167 -1.44 -0.01 14.64
C ILE A 167 -2.22 1.25 14.99
N VAL A 168 -2.38 2.19 14.05
CA VAL A 168 -3.15 3.43 14.25
C VAL A 168 -4.60 3.12 14.61
N ASN A 169 -5.24 2.20 13.89
CA ASN A 169 -6.62 1.80 14.20
C ASN A 169 -6.77 1.23 15.61
N GLU A 170 -5.88 0.35 16.07
CA GLU A 170 -5.91 -0.19 17.44
C GLU A 170 -5.63 0.89 18.49
N LEU A 171 -4.69 1.81 18.21
CA LEU A 171 -4.37 2.92 19.11
C LEU A 171 -5.53 3.91 19.22
N ILE A 172 -6.14 4.34 18.09
CA ILE A 172 -7.32 5.21 18.10
C ILE A 172 -8.49 4.54 18.84
N THR A 173 -8.76 3.25 18.57
CA THR A 173 -9.82 2.51 19.25
C THR A 173 -9.58 2.41 20.78
N ASN A 174 -8.33 2.34 21.20
CA ASN A 174 -7.98 2.40 22.62
C ASN A 174 -8.15 3.81 23.19
N SER A 175 -7.65 4.83 22.51
CA SER A 175 -7.77 6.24 22.91
C SER A 175 -9.23 6.69 22.98
N ALA A 176 -10.07 6.24 22.06
CA ALA A 176 -11.52 6.55 22.05
C ALA A 176 -12.27 6.17 23.34
N LYS A 177 -11.75 5.21 24.11
CA LYS A 177 -12.33 4.81 25.40
C LYS A 177 -12.05 5.80 26.52
N TYR A 178 -11.01 6.63 26.38
CA TYR A 178 -10.46 7.47 27.44
C TYR A 178 -10.34 8.94 27.06
N ALA A 179 -10.27 9.28 25.78
CA ALA A 179 -10.20 10.65 25.28
C ALA A 179 -11.43 11.46 25.72
N LYS A 180 -11.22 12.73 26.04
CA LYS A 180 -12.29 13.66 26.42
C LYS A 180 -12.82 14.40 25.20
N SER A 181 -11.93 14.95 24.37
CA SER A 181 -12.30 15.82 23.25
C SER A 181 -11.47 15.59 22.00
N ASN A 182 -10.19 15.19 22.13
CA ASN A 182 -9.28 15.15 21.00
C ASN A 182 -8.42 13.90 20.98
N ILE A 183 -8.24 13.38 19.78
CA ILE A 183 -7.23 12.36 19.45
C ILE A 183 -6.40 12.92 18.30
N THR A 184 -5.08 12.96 18.47
CA THR A 184 -4.17 13.45 17.43
C THR A 184 -3.30 12.31 16.92
N VAL A 185 -3.29 12.09 15.60
CA VAL A 185 -2.38 11.19 14.90
C VAL A 185 -1.30 12.05 14.26
N ARG A 186 -0.05 11.86 14.67
CA ARG A 186 1.06 12.70 14.20
C ARG A 186 2.12 11.87 13.50
N LEU A 187 2.46 12.26 12.27
CA LEU A 187 3.52 11.67 11.45
C LEU A 187 4.69 12.64 11.35
N GLU A 188 5.86 12.23 11.82
CA GLU A 188 7.08 13.03 11.87
C GLU A 188 8.24 12.27 11.23
N THR A 189 9.13 13.00 10.55
CA THR A 189 10.42 12.46 10.12
C THR A 189 11.47 12.77 11.18
N THR A 190 12.22 11.76 11.59
CA THR A 190 13.26 11.87 12.62
C THR A 190 14.63 11.56 12.04
N PRO A 191 15.70 12.30 12.45
CA PRO A 191 17.05 12.06 11.93
C PRO A 191 17.59 10.66 12.28
N THR A 192 17.14 10.09 13.39
CA THR A 192 17.69 8.84 13.96
C THR A 192 16.94 7.60 13.50
N PHE A 193 15.61 7.67 13.43
CA PHE A 193 14.76 6.51 13.16
C PHE A 193 14.05 6.55 11.81
N GLY A 194 14.24 7.61 11.01
CA GLY A 194 13.54 7.81 9.75
C GLY A 194 12.13 8.36 9.94
N HIS A 195 11.24 7.64 10.62
CA HIS A 195 9.85 8.09 10.85
C HIS A 195 9.37 7.80 12.28
N SER A 196 8.49 8.66 12.75
CA SER A 196 7.75 8.48 14.00
C SER A 196 6.26 8.71 13.74
N LEU A 197 5.45 7.72 14.04
CA LEU A 197 4.00 7.79 13.99
C LEU A 197 3.46 7.72 15.41
N SER A 198 2.74 8.74 15.87
CA SER A 198 2.21 8.76 17.23
C SER A 198 0.72 9.04 17.26
N VAL A 199 0.04 8.41 18.24
CA VAL A 199 -1.34 8.67 18.61
C VAL A 199 -1.35 9.25 20.01
N LEU A 200 -1.95 10.41 20.16
CA LEU A 200 -2.07 11.16 21.40
C LEU A 200 -3.56 11.32 21.75
N ASP A 201 -3.91 11.17 23.01
CA ASP A 201 -5.22 11.51 23.52
C ASP A 201 -5.14 12.53 24.68
N ASP A 202 -6.24 13.21 24.95
CA ASP A 202 -6.40 14.18 26.01
C ASP A 202 -7.10 13.61 27.26
N GLY A 203 -7.07 12.29 27.41
CA GLY A 203 -7.69 11.56 28.51
C GLY A 203 -6.99 11.73 29.86
N PRO A 204 -7.33 10.89 30.86
CA PRO A 204 -6.73 10.95 32.19
C PRO A 204 -5.26 10.48 32.24
N GLY A 205 -4.72 9.98 31.13
CA GLY A 205 -3.39 9.39 31.05
C GLY A 205 -3.35 7.93 31.48
N LEU A 206 -2.14 7.42 31.57
CA LEU A 206 -1.90 6.00 31.90
C LEU A 206 -1.80 5.81 33.40
N PRO A 207 -2.26 4.66 33.93
CA PRO A 207 -2.06 4.31 35.33
C PRO A 207 -0.58 4.29 35.71
N ALA A 208 -0.25 4.64 36.96
CA ALA A 208 1.13 4.54 37.42
C ALA A 208 1.63 3.10 37.29
N GLY A 209 2.83 2.93 36.71
CA GLY A 209 3.40 1.60 36.45
C GLY A 209 2.76 0.83 35.30
N PHE A 210 2.08 1.50 34.39
CA PHE A 210 1.54 0.85 33.18
C PHE A 210 2.67 0.19 32.37
N ASP A 211 2.57 -1.13 32.20
CA ASP A 211 3.47 -1.94 31.38
C ASP A 211 2.69 -2.48 30.18
N PRO A 212 2.98 -2.05 28.95
CA PRO A 212 2.32 -2.54 27.77
C PRO A 212 2.54 -4.05 27.55
N SER A 213 3.67 -4.60 28.00
CA SER A 213 3.99 -6.03 27.86
C SER A 213 3.17 -6.91 28.80
N ALA A 214 2.79 -6.38 29.95
CA ALA A 214 1.91 -7.03 30.93
C ALA A 214 0.42 -6.86 30.59
N SER A 215 0.09 -6.05 29.57
CA SER A 215 -1.28 -5.85 29.14
C SER A 215 -1.89 -7.14 28.58
N LYS A 216 -2.95 -7.62 29.21
CA LYS A 216 -3.70 -8.81 28.77
C LYS A 216 -4.53 -8.55 27.51
N GLY A 217 -4.60 -7.30 27.05
CA GLY A 217 -5.39 -6.89 25.89
C GLY A 217 -4.85 -7.43 24.57
N LEU A 218 -5.72 -8.03 23.75
CA LEU A 218 -5.34 -8.56 22.44
C LEU A 218 -4.77 -7.47 21.52
N GLY A 219 -5.24 -6.20 21.62
CA GLY A 219 -4.75 -5.07 20.81
C GLY A 219 -3.25 -4.84 20.96
N MET A 220 -2.74 -4.79 22.20
CA MET A 220 -1.29 -4.61 22.43
C MET A 220 -0.46 -5.78 21.89
N LYS A 221 -0.99 -7.02 21.92
CA LYS A 221 -0.32 -8.18 21.32
C LYS A 221 -0.25 -8.07 19.79
N ILE A 222 -1.33 -7.61 19.17
CA ILE A 222 -1.38 -7.35 17.71
C ILE A 222 -0.35 -6.26 17.36
N ILE A 223 -0.36 -5.13 18.07
CA ILE A 223 0.62 -4.05 17.88
C ILE A 223 2.04 -4.60 17.99
N GLY A 224 2.35 -5.38 19.03
CA GLY A 224 3.68 -5.97 19.20
C GLY A 224 4.08 -6.94 18.08
N SER A 225 3.14 -7.67 17.48
CA SER A 225 3.41 -8.53 16.34
C SER A 225 3.68 -7.72 15.06
N LEU A 226 2.89 -6.67 14.82
CA LEU A 226 3.05 -5.81 13.65
C LEU A 226 4.34 -4.98 13.72
N LEU A 227 4.72 -4.53 14.91
CA LEU A 227 6.00 -3.84 15.13
C LEU A 227 7.19 -4.71 14.75
N LYS A 228 7.17 -6.00 15.12
CA LYS A 228 8.22 -6.95 14.71
C LYS A 228 8.30 -7.11 13.19
N GLN A 229 7.17 -7.03 12.49
CA GLN A 229 7.13 -7.14 11.02
C GLN A 229 7.83 -5.96 10.34
N ILE A 230 7.77 -4.76 10.93
CA ILE A 230 8.34 -3.53 10.36
C ILE A 230 9.65 -3.10 11.04
N ASP A 231 10.22 -3.94 11.90
CA ASP A 231 11.37 -3.62 12.74
C ASP A 231 11.21 -2.28 13.49
N GLY A 232 10.01 -2.08 14.04
CA GLY A 232 9.59 -0.85 14.71
C GLY A 232 9.61 -0.98 16.23
N GLU A 233 9.70 0.16 16.92
CA GLU A 233 9.67 0.25 18.36
C GLU A 233 8.47 1.08 18.84
N LEU A 234 7.81 0.65 19.92
CA LEU A 234 6.75 1.39 20.59
C LEU A 234 7.29 2.05 21.86
N LYS A 235 7.16 3.37 21.93
CA LYS A 235 7.39 4.17 23.11
C LYS A 235 6.08 4.74 23.63
N ILE A 236 5.83 4.58 24.94
CA ILE A 236 4.62 5.09 25.59
C ILE A 236 5.04 6.13 26.61
N THR A 237 4.41 7.30 26.56
CA THR A 237 4.69 8.42 27.47
C THR A 237 3.39 9.11 27.87
N SER A 238 3.44 9.96 28.87
CA SER A 238 2.35 10.90 29.12
C SER A 238 2.13 11.80 27.91
N GLY A 239 0.90 12.24 27.70
CA GLY A 239 0.55 13.18 26.65
C GLY A 239 1.13 14.57 26.89
N GLU A 240 0.72 15.54 26.07
CA GLU A 240 1.19 16.92 26.17
C GLU A 240 0.73 17.56 27.50
N ASN A 241 1.61 18.31 28.13
CA ASN A 241 1.39 18.94 29.44
C ASN A 241 1.04 17.96 30.59
N GLY A 242 1.44 16.68 30.46
CA GLY A 242 1.20 15.66 31.48
C GLY A 242 -0.22 15.09 31.52
N HIS A 243 -1.09 15.48 30.57
CA HIS A 243 -2.43 14.95 30.42
C HIS A 243 -2.50 13.99 29.22
N GLY A 244 -3.36 12.96 29.32
CA GLY A 244 -3.53 11.96 28.28
C GLY A 244 -2.36 10.98 28.14
N ALA A 245 -2.39 10.20 27.09
CA ALA A 245 -1.35 9.25 26.74
C ALA A 245 -0.82 9.50 25.32
N ARG A 246 0.48 9.24 25.11
CA ARG A 246 1.11 9.24 23.81
C ARG A 246 1.72 7.88 23.52
N PHE A 247 1.29 7.27 22.44
CA PHE A 247 1.84 6.04 21.88
C PHE A 247 2.60 6.39 20.60
N ALA A 248 3.92 6.26 20.61
CA ALA A 248 4.76 6.61 19.49
C ALA A 248 5.47 5.37 18.93
N VAL A 249 5.27 5.11 17.66
CA VAL A 249 5.95 4.06 16.88
C VAL A 249 7.05 4.69 16.06
N THR A 250 8.27 4.23 16.27
CA THR A 250 9.42 4.62 15.44
C THR A 250 9.81 3.46 14.52
N PHE A 251 10.08 3.76 13.26
CA PHE A 251 10.45 2.76 12.26
C PHE A 251 11.34 3.36 11.18
N ARG A 252 12.06 2.49 10.47
CA ARG A 252 12.85 2.87 9.31
C ARG A 252 12.18 2.32 8.06
N SER A 253 11.82 3.19 7.14
CA SER A 253 11.47 2.77 5.79
C SER A 253 12.65 3.03 4.85
N PRO A 254 12.89 2.17 3.85
CA PRO A 254 13.83 2.50 2.80
C PRO A 254 13.40 3.80 2.14
N VAL A 255 14.36 4.70 1.93
CA VAL A 255 14.12 5.93 1.16
C VAL A 255 13.85 5.46 -0.27
N LEU A 256 12.65 5.66 -0.76
CA LEU A 256 12.36 5.51 -2.18
C LEU A 256 13.10 6.67 -2.87
N GLU A 257 14.20 6.36 -3.55
CA GLU A 257 14.83 7.32 -4.44
C GLU A 257 13.78 7.67 -5.50
N THR A 258 13.14 8.83 -5.32
CA THR A 258 12.30 9.41 -6.36
C THR A 258 13.22 9.71 -7.53
N ASN A 259 13.25 8.82 -8.52
CA ASN A 259 13.84 9.11 -9.82
C ASN A 259 13.10 10.35 -10.36
N ARG A 260 13.67 11.53 -10.10
CA ARG A 260 13.32 12.75 -10.83
C ARG A 260 13.86 12.54 -12.25
N ILE A 261 13.00 12.08 -13.14
CA ILE A 261 13.20 12.22 -14.59
C ILE A 261 12.54 13.53 -15.02
#